data_0b54c5efce017d4c44da85f3950d2d0b
#
_entry.id   0b54c5efce017d4c44da85f3950d2d0b
#
_cell.length_a   1.000
_cell.length_b   1.000
_cell.length_c   1.000
_cell.angle_alpha   90.00
_cell.angle_beta   90.00
_cell.angle_gamma   90.00
#
_symmetry.space_group_name_H-M   'P 1'
#
loop_
_entity.id
_entity.type
_entity.pdbx_description
1 polymer ?
#
loop_
_entity_poly.entity_id
_entity_poly.type
_entity_poly.pdbx_seq_one_letter_code
_entity_poly.pdbx_strand_id
1 'polypeptide(L)'
;MIHYLLRRREDYGRLFILQGVACAEQLIWRSRFEDWGRQGDTQVLLAADQPCSNWPGRQGLVTDLLSDLDFDPERSLAMLCGPELMMLAAVGLLRERGLADERIWLSLERNMQCADGLCGHCQI
;
A
#
# COMPACT_ATOMS: atom_id res chain seq x y z
N MET A 1 7.54 4.32 7.23
CA MET A 1 7.96 4.02 5.84
C MET A 1 7.74 5.21 4.91
N ILE A 2 6.50 5.66 4.65
CA ILE A 2 6.21 6.78 3.73
C ILE A 2 7.03 8.04 4.06
N HIS A 3 7.05 8.46 5.31
CA HIS A 3 7.85 9.62 5.75
C HIS A 3 9.35 9.48 5.47
N TYR A 4 9.90 8.28 5.58
CA TYR A 4 11.30 8.03 5.28
C TYR A 4 11.58 8.24 3.79
N LEU A 5 10.73 7.69 2.91
CA LEU A 5 10.85 7.86 1.47
C LEU A 5 10.68 9.32 1.04
N LEU A 6 9.74 10.04 1.65
CA LEU A 6 9.50 11.45 1.35
C LEU A 6 10.64 12.38 1.79
N ARG A 7 11.33 12.04 2.89
CA ARG A 7 12.52 12.80 3.33
C ARG A 7 13.73 12.56 2.44
N ARG A 8 13.78 11.44 1.74
CA ARG A 8 14.86 11.07 0.82
C ARG A 8 14.36 10.99 -0.63
N ARG A 9 13.49 11.92 -0.97
CA ARG A 9 12.79 11.90 -2.26
C ARG A 9 13.74 11.86 -3.45
N GLU A 10 14.91 12.48 -3.32
CA GLU A 10 15.95 12.56 -4.36
C GLU A 10 16.58 11.19 -4.68
N ASP A 11 16.56 10.27 -3.70
CA ASP A 11 17.15 8.93 -3.85
C ASP A 11 16.23 7.98 -4.65
N TYR A 12 14.97 8.38 -4.85
CA TYR A 12 13.95 7.55 -5.50
C TYR A 12 13.33 8.25 -6.71
N GLY A 13 12.92 7.46 -7.68
CA GLY A 13 12.17 7.94 -8.83
C GLY A 13 10.72 8.27 -8.48
N ARG A 14 9.76 7.85 -9.29
CA ARG A 14 8.34 8.06 -9.00
C ARG A 14 7.89 7.25 -7.80
N LEU A 15 7.11 7.87 -6.92
CA LEU A 15 6.52 7.24 -5.75
C LEU A 15 5.00 7.13 -5.94
N PHE A 16 4.48 5.92 -5.80
CA PHE A 16 3.05 5.64 -5.78
C PHE A 16 2.63 5.24 -4.37
N ILE A 17 1.67 5.94 -3.81
CA ILE A 17 1.08 5.65 -2.49
C ILE A 17 -0.37 5.22 -2.73
N LEU A 18 -0.68 3.96 -2.45
CA LEU A 18 -1.99 3.40 -2.62
C LEU A 18 -2.59 3.08 -1.26
N GLN A 19 -3.77 3.59 -0.99
CA GLN A 19 -4.51 3.33 0.25
C GLN A 19 -5.90 2.84 -0.05
N GLY A 20 -6.24 1.68 0.49
CA GLY A 20 -7.60 1.13 0.48
C GLY A 20 -8.24 1.22 1.86
N VAL A 21 -9.53 1.51 1.90
CA VAL A 21 -10.37 1.50 3.09
C VAL A 21 -11.71 0.83 2.79
N ALA A 22 -12.37 0.27 3.80
CA ALA A 22 -13.70 -0.31 3.60
C ALA A 22 -14.75 0.76 3.34
N CYS A 23 -14.68 1.89 4.05
CA CYS A 23 -15.52 3.05 3.80
C CYS A 23 -14.72 4.35 3.95
N ALA A 24 -15.22 5.41 3.33
CA ALA A 24 -14.53 6.70 3.29
C ALA A 24 -14.24 7.31 4.67
N GLU A 25 -15.09 7.02 5.65
CA GLU A 25 -14.93 7.50 7.03
C GLU A 25 -13.75 6.88 7.77
N GLN A 26 -13.27 5.72 7.31
CA GLN A 26 -12.11 5.05 7.88
C GLN A 26 -10.78 5.60 7.38
N LEU A 27 -10.80 6.52 6.42
CA LEU A 27 -9.59 7.15 5.94
C LEU A 27 -9.04 8.11 7.00
N ILE A 28 -8.04 7.65 7.74
CA ILE A 28 -7.27 8.48 8.67
C ILE A 28 -6.22 9.29 7.89
N TRP A 29 -5.83 10.43 8.46
CA TRP A 29 -4.78 11.31 7.87
C TRP A 29 -5.08 11.83 6.46
N ARG A 30 -6.33 12.07 6.15
CA ARG A 30 -6.75 12.58 4.83
C ARG A 30 -5.92 13.78 4.37
N SER A 31 -5.68 14.75 5.24
CA SER A 31 -4.86 15.92 4.93
C SER A 31 -3.41 15.56 4.57
N ARG A 32 -2.85 14.51 5.18
CA ARG A 32 -1.50 14.05 4.86
C ARG A 32 -1.43 13.42 3.46
N PHE A 33 -2.45 12.66 3.07
CA PHE A 33 -2.52 12.12 1.71
C PHE A 33 -2.60 13.24 0.66
N GLU A 34 -3.34 14.30 0.96
CA GLU A 34 -3.40 15.49 0.11
C GLU A 34 -2.03 16.18 0.00
N ASP A 35 -1.34 16.35 1.14
CA ASP A 35 -0.01 16.97 1.19
C ASP A 35 1.03 16.12 0.45
N TRP A 36 0.99 14.81 0.61
CA TRP A 36 1.89 13.90 -0.11
C TRP A 36 1.65 13.92 -1.62
N GLY A 37 0.41 14.01 -2.05
CA GLY A 37 0.05 14.11 -3.45
C GLY A 37 0.50 15.40 -4.14
N ARG A 38 0.80 16.45 -3.36
CA ARG A 38 1.35 17.71 -3.89
C ARG A 38 2.86 17.68 -4.12
N GLN A 39 3.55 16.68 -3.59
CA GLN A 39 5.00 16.55 -3.80
C GLN A 39 5.31 16.08 -5.22
N GLY A 40 6.39 16.61 -5.81
CA GLY A 40 6.82 16.22 -7.15
C GLY A 40 7.09 14.72 -7.27
N ASP A 41 6.75 14.12 -8.40
CA ASP A 41 6.92 12.69 -8.70
C ASP A 41 6.25 11.75 -7.68
N THR A 42 5.27 12.24 -6.93
CA THR A 42 4.49 11.46 -5.98
C THR A 42 3.02 11.45 -6.39
N GLN A 43 2.46 10.27 -6.54
CA GLN A 43 1.05 10.06 -6.86
C GLN A 43 0.37 9.29 -5.73
N VAL A 44 -0.72 9.86 -5.22
CA VAL A 44 -1.56 9.22 -4.19
C VAL A 44 -2.84 8.74 -4.83
N LEU A 45 -3.14 7.46 -4.64
CA LEU A 45 -4.34 6.80 -5.15
C LEU A 45 -5.12 6.21 -3.98
N LEU A 46 -6.40 6.53 -3.91
CA LEU A 46 -7.29 6.10 -2.84
C LEU A 46 -8.42 5.23 -3.41
N ALA A 47 -8.75 4.15 -2.71
CA ALA A 47 -9.88 3.29 -3.02
C ALA A 47 -10.73 3.04 -1.78
N ALA A 48 -12.05 2.99 -1.95
CA ALA A 48 -12.98 2.60 -0.91
C ALA A 48 -14.03 1.64 -1.46
N ASP A 49 -14.33 0.57 -0.72
CA ASP A 49 -15.39 -0.37 -1.10
C ASP A 49 -16.76 0.29 -1.10
N GLN A 50 -17.03 1.09 -0.07
CA GLN A 50 -18.28 1.81 0.12
C GLN A 50 -17.98 3.30 0.31
N PRO A 51 -17.82 4.06 -0.77
CA PRO A 51 -17.56 5.48 -0.67
C PRO A 51 -18.81 6.23 -0.22
N CYS A 52 -18.61 7.14 0.72
CA CYS A 52 -19.62 8.13 1.08
C CYS A 52 -19.62 9.29 0.07
N SER A 53 -20.57 10.20 0.22
CA SER A 53 -20.58 11.46 -0.52
C SER A 53 -19.22 12.17 -0.38
N ASN A 54 -18.70 12.74 -1.46
CA ASN A 54 -17.40 13.43 -1.51
C ASN A 54 -16.16 12.54 -1.35
N TRP A 55 -16.24 11.27 -1.73
CA TRP A 55 -15.04 10.42 -1.79
C TRP A 55 -14.10 10.88 -2.92
N PRO A 56 -12.83 11.23 -2.63
CA PRO A 56 -11.91 11.76 -3.64
C PRO A 56 -11.22 10.68 -4.48
N GLY A 57 -11.41 9.41 -4.15
CA GLY A 57 -10.75 8.28 -4.78
C GLY A 57 -11.69 7.41 -5.61
N ARG A 58 -11.19 6.23 -5.98
CA ARG A 58 -11.94 5.24 -6.74
C ARG A 58 -12.85 4.42 -5.82
N GLN A 59 -14.02 4.04 -6.29
CA GLN A 59 -14.81 2.99 -5.66
C GLN A 59 -14.27 1.63 -6.07
N GLY A 60 -13.95 0.77 -5.10
CA GLY A 60 -13.43 -0.56 -5.30
C GLY A 60 -12.30 -0.91 -4.33
N LEU A 61 -11.56 -1.95 -4.66
CA LEU A 61 -10.44 -2.44 -3.86
C LEU A 61 -9.14 -1.70 -4.19
N VAL A 62 -8.21 -1.65 -3.24
CA VAL A 62 -6.88 -1.10 -3.48
C VAL A 62 -6.14 -1.85 -4.60
N THR A 63 -6.42 -3.13 -4.78
CA THR A 63 -5.86 -3.94 -5.87
C THR A 63 -6.32 -3.50 -7.24
N ASP A 64 -7.49 -2.89 -7.37
CA ASP A 64 -7.95 -2.32 -8.63
C ASP A 64 -7.09 -1.14 -9.07
N LEU A 65 -6.51 -0.40 -8.12
CA LEU A 65 -5.59 0.69 -8.39
C LEU A 65 -4.27 0.21 -9.02
N LEU A 66 -3.84 -1.00 -8.70
CA LEU A 66 -2.60 -1.56 -9.26
C LEU A 66 -2.69 -1.78 -10.77
N SER A 67 -3.87 -2.06 -11.27
CA SER A 67 -4.10 -2.27 -12.70
C SER A 67 -3.86 -1.02 -13.54
N ASP A 68 -4.06 0.15 -12.94
CA ASP A 68 -3.96 1.45 -13.62
C ASP A 68 -2.58 2.09 -13.47
N LEU A 69 -1.67 1.49 -12.70
CA LEU A 69 -0.32 2.03 -12.51
C LEU A 69 0.56 1.78 -13.73
N ASP A 70 1.28 2.83 -14.12
CA ASP A 70 2.34 2.74 -15.12
C ASP A 70 3.70 2.79 -14.40
N PHE A 71 4.34 1.63 -14.27
CA PHE A 71 5.64 1.48 -13.63
C PHE A 71 6.52 0.49 -14.39
N ASP A 72 7.84 0.67 -14.27
CA ASP A 72 8.82 -0.25 -14.81
C ASP A 72 9.11 -1.36 -13.77
N PRO A 73 8.72 -2.63 -14.03
CA PRO A 73 8.90 -3.70 -13.07
C PRO A 73 10.36 -4.00 -12.74
N GLU A 74 11.27 -3.72 -13.65
CA GLU A 74 12.72 -3.95 -13.41
C GLU A 74 13.35 -2.89 -12.50
N ARG A 75 12.72 -1.73 -12.40
CA ARG A 75 13.23 -0.58 -11.63
C ARG A 75 12.34 -0.20 -10.45
N SER A 76 11.34 -0.99 -10.15
CA SER A 76 10.38 -0.71 -9.09
C SER A 76 10.52 -1.67 -7.92
N LEU A 77 10.06 -1.22 -6.77
CA LEU A 77 9.99 -1.98 -5.53
C LEU A 77 8.62 -1.73 -4.90
N ALA A 78 7.96 -2.78 -4.45
CA ALA A 78 6.67 -2.71 -3.78
C ALA A 78 6.81 -3.03 -2.29
N MET A 79 6.10 -2.26 -1.47
CA MET A 79 5.98 -2.48 -0.02
C MET A 79 4.50 -2.55 0.33
N LEU A 80 4.05 -3.67 0.87
CA LEU A 80 2.65 -3.95 1.15
C LEU A 80 2.43 -4.11 2.65
N CYS A 81 1.37 -3.51 3.14
CA CYS A 81 0.92 -3.63 4.53
C CYS A 81 -0.60 -3.65 4.58
N GLY A 82 -1.18 -4.60 5.29
CA GLY A 82 -2.63 -4.70 5.44
C GLY A 82 -3.12 -6.13 5.63
N PRO A 83 -4.41 -6.38 5.40
CA PRO A 83 -4.98 -7.72 5.50
C PRO A 83 -4.29 -8.73 4.59
N GLU A 84 -4.10 -9.94 5.08
CA GLU A 84 -3.36 -10.98 4.37
C GLU A 84 -3.91 -11.25 2.96
N LEU A 85 -5.23 -11.39 2.84
CA LEU A 85 -5.87 -11.64 1.54
C LEU A 85 -5.62 -10.52 0.54
N MET A 86 -5.64 -9.27 0.99
CA MET A 86 -5.32 -8.11 0.15
C MET A 86 -3.87 -8.16 -0.32
N MET A 87 -2.94 -8.46 0.59
CA MET A 87 -1.52 -8.54 0.24
C MET A 87 -1.25 -9.68 -0.75
N LEU A 88 -1.87 -10.85 -0.56
CA LEU A 88 -1.74 -11.98 -1.49
C LEU A 88 -2.28 -11.62 -2.89
N ALA A 89 -3.43 -10.98 -2.95
CA ALA A 89 -3.99 -10.52 -4.23
C ALA A 89 -3.08 -9.49 -4.90
N ALA A 90 -2.54 -8.54 -4.15
CA ALA A 90 -1.61 -7.54 -4.67
C ALA A 90 -0.31 -8.17 -5.19
N VAL A 91 0.26 -9.14 -4.47
CA VAL A 91 1.44 -9.90 -4.91
C VAL A 91 1.17 -10.59 -6.24
N GLY A 92 0.01 -11.26 -6.38
CA GLY A 92 -0.37 -11.93 -7.62
C GLY A 92 -0.42 -10.97 -8.81
N LEU A 93 -1.05 -9.80 -8.64
CA LEU A 93 -1.12 -8.78 -9.68
C LEU A 93 0.24 -8.17 -10.04
N LEU A 94 1.08 -7.92 -9.05
CA LEU A 94 2.43 -7.38 -9.28
C LEU A 94 3.31 -8.37 -10.03
N ARG A 95 3.22 -9.68 -9.71
CA ARG A 95 3.90 -10.75 -10.45
C ARG A 95 3.44 -10.83 -11.90
N GLU A 96 2.14 -10.76 -12.14
CA GLU A 96 1.58 -10.75 -13.51
C GLU A 96 2.11 -9.57 -14.32
N ARG A 97 2.42 -8.46 -13.68
CA ARG A 97 3.00 -7.27 -14.29
C ARG A 97 4.53 -7.30 -14.38
N GLY A 98 5.16 -8.39 -13.99
CA GLY A 98 6.58 -8.64 -14.15
C GLY A 98 7.46 -8.22 -12.98
N LEU A 99 6.90 -7.84 -11.84
CA LEU A 99 7.68 -7.52 -10.65
C LEU A 99 8.22 -8.80 -10.00
N ALA A 100 9.54 -8.87 -9.82
CA ALA A 100 10.20 -10.02 -9.21
C ALA A 100 9.89 -10.11 -7.69
N ASP A 101 9.87 -11.33 -7.16
CA ASP A 101 9.54 -11.56 -5.74
C ASP A 101 10.50 -10.85 -4.78
N GLU A 102 11.78 -10.76 -5.14
CA GLU A 102 12.81 -10.07 -4.36
C GLU A 102 12.55 -8.55 -4.23
N ARG A 103 11.66 -8.02 -5.06
CA ARG A 103 11.27 -6.60 -5.08
C ARG A 103 9.93 -6.34 -4.40
N ILE A 104 9.32 -7.37 -3.79
CA ILE A 104 8.05 -7.27 -3.07
C ILE A 104 8.29 -7.54 -1.59
N TRP A 105 8.02 -6.53 -0.77
CA TRP A 105 8.19 -6.59 0.68
C TRP A 105 6.82 -6.56 1.35
N LEU A 106 6.61 -7.47 2.30
CA LEU A 106 5.37 -7.59 3.05
C LEU A 106 5.62 -7.25 4.51
N SER A 107 4.78 -6.37 5.07
CA SER A 107 4.71 -6.14 6.51
C SER A 107 3.58 -7.00 7.06
N LEU A 108 3.95 -8.08 7.73
CA LEU A 108 3.00 -9.04 8.33
C LEU A 108 2.78 -8.70 9.80
N GLU A 109 1.53 -8.51 10.16
CA GLU A 109 1.12 -8.42 11.56
C GLU A 109 0.47 -9.74 11.96
N ARG A 110 0.94 -10.30 13.06
CA ARG A 110 0.39 -11.53 13.64
C ARG A 110 -0.10 -11.25 15.07
N ASN A 111 -1.19 -11.91 15.45
CA ASN A 111 -1.64 -11.88 16.84
C ASN A 111 -0.64 -12.62 17.70
N MET A 112 0.16 -11.87 18.43
CA MET A 112 1.10 -12.40 19.42
C MET A 112 0.68 -11.99 20.81
N GLN A 113 0.84 -12.88 21.81
CA GLN A 113 0.55 -12.56 23.20
C GLN A 113 1.81 -12.21 23.98
N CYS A 114 2.75 -13.13 24.09
CA CYS A 114 3.99 -12.91 24.85
C CYS A 114 5.13 -12.31 24.00
N ALA A 115 5.09 -12.45 22.70
CA ALA A 115 6.13 -12.08 21.75
C ALA A 115 7.47 -12.85 21.88
N ASP A 116 7.59 -13.73 22.89
CA ASP A 116 8.80 -14.53 23.17
C ASP A 116 8.69 -15.98 22.67
N GLY A 117 7.59 -16.36 22.05
CA GLY A 117 7.35 -17.71 21.56
C GLY A 117 6.87 -18.72 22.61
N LEU A 118 6.79 -18.34 23.88
CA LEU A 118 6.46 -19.25 24.98
C LEU A 118 4.99 -19.69 25.02
N CYS A 119 4.06 -18.82 24.62
CA CYS A 119 2.62 -19.11 24.64
C CYS A 119 2.11 -19.89 23.43
N GLY A 120 2.93 -20.11 22.40
CA GLY A 120 2.55 -20.81 21.18
C GLY A 120 1.66 -20.03 20.22
N HIS A 121 1.41 -18.74 20.47
CA HIS A 121 0.59 -17.88 19.60
C HIS A 121 1.39 -17.10 18.55
N CYS A 122 2.72 -17.20 18.56
CA CYS A 122 3.57 -16.62 17.53
C CYS A 122 3.53 -17.51 16.29
N GLN A 123 2.68 -17.15 15.34
CA GLN A 123 2.63 -17.81 14.02
C GLN A 123 3.44 -17.00 13.02
N ILE A 124 4.35 -17.64 12.39
CA ILE A 124 5.12 -17.09 11.29
C ILE A 124 4.69 -17.77 9.99
#